data_780de0534535b2f476b25e1741084731
#
_entry.id   780de0534535b2f476b25e1741084731
#
_cell.length_a   1.000
_cell.length_b   1.000
_cell.length_c   1.000
_cell.angle_alpha   90.00
_cell.angle_beta   90.00
_cell.angle_gamma   90.00
#
_symmetry.space_group_name_H-M   'P 1'
#
loop_
_entity.id
_entity.type
_entity.pdbx_description
1 polymer ?
#
loop_
_entity_poly.entity_id
_entity_poly.type
_entity_poly.pdbx_seq_one_letter_code
_entity_poly.pdbx_strand_id
1 'polypeptide(L)'
;MNASPLECDYLVIGAGATALAFVDTLLSESAEATVLIVDRHHRPGGHWNDAYPFVRLHQPSEWYGVASRELSHGSKDTHGFNAGLYGLASGVEVLAYFDQVMQQRFLPSGRVRWLPMSEYAAGTNGAHRVTSLIGGDAQSVTVRKKVVNATHAQTAVPSTHGPKYTVADGTNCVPLNRLPQVGRPHAACTVVGSGKTGMDAILWLLENGVAPSRIRWIMPRDAWMLNRANLQPGIENFERNMGSAVDQFEAIAKASSVPDLFARLEQREQLLRIDEAVQPTTYRCATVAPGELAQLRRIADIVRLGRVRGIEPDRIVLQHGSIAADPDTLYIDCSASAIVMPPALPVFDRDRINLLMVRTCQPLFSAALIAWVESHVADPAAQNALCAVVPSPEHPIDWLRMWAVTLANGARWRQHAGLQAWLMQCRLNAIAVYMRGVKPDDTVRLALVRQSGIMAGAAAAALPTLLTAARLNETGQPA
;
A
#
# COMPACT_ATOMS: atom_id res chain seq x y z
N MET A 1 -40.22 -15.16 -8.71
CA MET A 1 -39.66 -16.41 -8.09
C MET A 1 -38.61 -15.99 -7.11
N ASN A 2 -38.81 -16.26 -5.80
CA ASN A 2 -37.76 -15.99 -4.81
C ASN A 2 -36.60 -16.94 -5.10
N ALA A 3 -35.46 -16.40 -5.54
CA ALA A 3 -34.25 -17.19 -5.68
C ALA A 3 -33.89 -17.78 -4.31
N SER A 4 -33.46 -19.04 -4.29
CA SER A 4 -32.98 -19.67 -3.05
C SER A 4 -31.84 -18.82 -2.46
N PRO A 5 -31.77 -18.65 -1.13
CA PRO A 5 -30.73 -17.87 -0.50
C PRO A 5 -29.34 -18.43 -0.88
N LEU A 6 -28.40 -17.52 -1.08
CA LEU A 6 -27.00 -17.90 -1.29
C LEU A 6 -26.41 -18.36 0.04
N GLU A 7 -25.61 -19.44 0.01
CA GLU A 7 -24.93 -19.94 1.20
C GLU A 7 -23.42 -19.98 1.00
N CYS A 8 -22.65 -19.63 2.02
CA CYS A 8 -21.19 -19.73 2.06
C CYS A 8 -20.68 -19.80 3.49
N ASP A 9 -19.45 -20.29 3.67
CA ASP A 9 -18.75 -20.17 4.95
C ASP A 9 -18.25 -18.74 5.16
N TYR A 10 -17.67 -18.15 4.13
CA TYR A 10 -17.13 -16.81 4.17
C TYR A 10 -17.73 -15.91 3.08
N LEU A 11 -18.28 -14.79 3.51
CA LEU A 11 -18.71 -13.71 2.60
C LEU A 11 -17.62 -12.63 2.55
N VAL A 12 -16.95 -12.52 1.42
CA VAL A 12 -15.85 -11.56 1.20
C VAL A 12 -16.38 -10.33 0.48
N ILE A 13 -16.27 -9.17 1.14
CA ILE A 13 -16.72 -7.88 0.61
C ILE A 13 -15.53 -7.17 -0.01
N GLY A 14 -15.57 -6.98 -1.33
CA GLY A 14 -14.49 -6.47 -2.16
C GLY A 14 -13.66 -7.60 -2.80
N ALA A 15 -13.24 -7.40 -4.05
CA ALA A 15 -12.34 -8.28 -4.80
C ALA A 15 -11.00 -7.60 -5.12
N GLY A 16 -10.54 -6.76 -4.21
CA GLY A 16 -9.22 -6.14 -4.29
C GLY A 16 -8.09 -7.11 -3.95
N ALA A 17 -6.86 -6.65 -4.09
CA ALA A 17 -5.66 -7.46 -3.89
C ALA A 17 -5.61 -8.19 -2.53
N THR A 18 -6.02 -7.52 -1.44
CA THR A 18 -6.07 -8.13 -0.09
C THR A 18 -7.11 -9.23 0.02
N ALA A 19 -8.30 -9.03 -0.56
CA ALA A 19 -9.33 -10.05 -0.63
C ALA A 19 -8.82 -11.32 -1.33
N LEU A 20 -8.19 -11.14 -2.50
CA LEU A 20 -7.70 -12.26 -3.29
C LEU A 20 -6.53 -12.98 -2.60
N ALA A 21 -5.63 -12.26 -1.92
CA ALA A 21 -4.56 -12.87 -1.14
C ALA A 21 -5.10 -13.67 0.06
N PHE A 22 -6.15 -13.17 0.74
CA PHE A 22 -6.84 -13.89 1.80
C PHE A 22 -7.50 -15.17 1.28
N VAL A 23 -8.32 -15.07 0.22
CA VAL A 23 -9.06 -16.20 -0.34
C VAL A 23 -8.11 -17.28 -0.87
N ASP A 24 -7.03 -16.90 -1.55
CA ASP A 24 -6.03 -17.83 -2.04
C ASP A 24 -5.42 -18.69 -0.93
N THR A 25 -5.02 -18.04 0.16
CA THR A 25 -4.45 -18.74 1.32
C THR A 25 -5.53 -19.58 2.03
N LEU A 26 -6.74 -19.05 2.22
CA LEU A 26 -7.84 -19.81 2.82
C LEU A 26 -8.15 -21.09 2.03
N LEU A 27 -8.17 -21.03 0.70
CA LEU A 27 -8.37 -22.20 -0.16
C LEU A 27 -7.23 -23.22 -0.08
N SER A 28 -6.01 -22.78 0.22
CA SER A 28 -4.85 -23.65 0.41
C SER A 28 -4.85 -24.33 1.77
N GLU A 29 -5.26 -23.61 2.81
CA GLU A 29 -5.19 -24.07 4.21
C GLU A 29 -6.47 -24.81 4.68
N SER A 30 -7.58 -24.65 3.96
CA SER A 30 -8.85 -25.32 4.25
C SER A 30 -9.38 -26.03 3.01
N ALA A 31 -9.57 -27.35 3.10
CA ALA A 31 -10.07 -28.16 1.99
C ALA A 31 -11.57 -27.94 1.69
N GLU A 32 -12.35 -27.50 2.66
CA GLU A 32 -13.82 -27.49 2.58
C GLU A 32 -14.42 -26.08 2.55
N ALA A 33 -13.65 -25.04 2.92
CA ALA A 33 -14.18 -23.69 3.02
C ALA A 33 -14.79 -23.20 1.71
N THR A 34 -16.03 -22.71 1.77
CA THR A 34 -16.74 -22.10 0.65
C THR A 34 -16.79 -20.59 0.80
N VAL A 35 -16.60 -19.89 -0.30
CA VAL A 35 -16.44 -18.42 -0.33
C VAL A 35 -17.38 -17.80 -1.34
N LEU A 36 -18.09 -16.74 -0.95
CA LEU A 36 -18.82 -15.85 -1.82
C LEU A 36 -18.08 -14.51 -1.85
N ILE A 37 -17.57 -14.10 -3.02
CA ILE A 37 -16.92 -12.80 -3.21
C ILE A 37 -17.90 -11.84 -3.88
N VAL A 38 -18.02 -10.62 -3.36
CA VAL A 38 -18.92 -9.57 -3.87
C VAL A 38 -18.10 -8.31 -4.12
N ASP A 39 -18.20 -7.72 -5.33
CA ASP A 39 -17.56 -6.44 -5.64
C ASP A 39 -18.42 -5.59 -6.57
N ARG A 40 -18.28 -4.28 -6.46
CA ARG A 40 -18.97 -3.30 -7.31
C ARG A 40 -18.37 -3.22 -8.71
N HIS A 41 -17.13 -3.63 -8.91
CA HIS A 41 -16.48 -3.68 -10.21
C HIS A 41 -16.90 -4.94 -10.99
N HIS A 42 -16.78 -4.84 -12.32
CA HIS A 42 -17.10 -5.94 -13.23
C HIS A 42 -16.06 -7.06 -13.24
N ARG A 43 -14.85 -6.79 -12.70
CA ARG A 43 -13.72 -7.73 -12.62
C ARG A 43 -12.95 -7.55 -11.31
N PRO A 44 -12.16 -8.57 -10.89
CA PRO A 44 -11.32 -8.47 -9.71
C PRO A 44 -10.20 -7.43 -9.90
N GLY A 45 -9.67 -6.91 -8.77
CA GLY A 45 -8.58 -5.94 -8.77
C GLY A 45 -8.85 -4.72 -7.87
N GLY A 46 -10.10 -4.51 -7.43
CA GLY A 46 -10.47 -3.37 -6.58
C GLY A 46 -10.09 -2.04 -7.24
N HIS A 47 -9.43 -1.14 -6.51
CA HIS A 47 -9.05 0.20 -6.99
C HIS A 47 -8.15 0.22 -8.25
N TRP A 48 -7.52 -0.89 -8.64
CA TRP A 48 -6.79 -0.98 -9.91
C TRP A 48 -7.69 -0.75 -11.11
N ASN A 49 -9.00 -1.05 -10.99
CA ASN A 49 -9.98 -0.78 -12.03
C ASN A 49 -10.17 0.73 -12.30
N ASP A 50 -9.92 1.56 -11.30
CA ASP A 50 -10.10 3.01 -11.35
C ASP A 50 -8.78 3.77 -11.49
N ALA A 51 -7.64 3.07 -11.47
CA ALA A 51 -6.31 3.64 -11.53
C ALA A 51 -6.02 4.25 -12.92
N TYR A 52 -5.09 5.21 -12.97
CA TYR A 52 -4.68 5.84 -14.23
C TYR A 52 -3.91 4.86 -15.14
N PRO A 53 -3.99 5.01 -16.47
CA PRO A 53 -3.52 3.99 -17.43
C PRO A 53 -2.03 3.63 -17.35
N PHE A 54 -1.18 4.56 -16.89
CA PHE A 54 0.27 4.35 -16.78
C PHE A 54 0.72 4.04 -15.35
N VAL A 55 -0.20 3.69 -14.45
CA VAL A 55 0.13 3.28 -13.08
C VAL A 55 1.00 2.02 -13.08
N ARG A 56 1.99 2.00 -12.20
CA ARG A 56 2.82 0.82 -11.91
C ARG A 56 2.85 0.53 -10.41
N LEU A 57 3.20 -0.69 -10.06
CA LEU A 57 3.51 -1.04 -8.67
C LEU A 57 4.62 -0.13 -8.14
N HIS A 58 4.62 0.11 -6.82
CA HIS A 58 5.71 0.84 -6.16
C HIS A 58 6.88 -0.06 -5.77
N GLN A 59 6.60 -1.36 -5.61
CA GLN A 59 7.54 -2.40 -5.20
C GLN A 59 7.68 -3.43 -6.32
N PRO A 60 8.76 -4.22 -6.35
CA PRO A 60 8.92 -5.29 -7.31
C PRO A 60 7.74 -6.25 -7.34
N SER A 61 7.40 -6.72 -8.55
CA SER A 61 6.22 -7.53 -8.81
C SER A 61 6.23 -8.88 -8.10
N GLU A 62 7.42 -9.42 -7.77
CA GLU A 62 7.61 -10.68 -7.05
C GLU A 62 6.86 -10.72 -5.71
N TRP A 63 6.75 -9.61 -5.02
CA TRP A 63 6.11 -9.55 -3.69
C TRP A 63 4.64 -9.16 -3.76
N TYR A 64 4.10 -9.01 -4.96
CA TYR A 64 2.70 -8.67 -5.15
C TYR A 64 1.86 -9.89 -5.52
N GLY A 65 0.56 -9.82 -5.27
CA GLY A 65 -0.42 -10.84 -5.65
C GLY A 65 -0.78 -11.82 -4.55
N VAL A 66 -1.09 -13.07 -4.94
CA VAL A 66 -1.51 -14.16 -4.07
C VAL A 66 -0.37 -15.13 -3.74
N ALA A 67 -0.48 -15.93 -2.67
CA ALA A 67 0.60 -16.80 -2.24
C ALA A 67 0.90 -17.96 -3.22
N SER A 68 -0.11 -18.46 -3.92
CA SER A 68 0.02 -19.61 -4.82
C SER A 68 0.52 -19.30 -6.22
N ARG A 69 0.54 -18.02 -6.62
CA ARG A 69 0.91 -17.59 -7.97
C ARG A 69 1.72 -16.30 -7.94
N GLU A 70 2.76 -16.23 -8.71
CA GLU A 70 3.60 -15.06 -8.86
C GLU A 70 3.11 -14.15 -10.00
N LEU A 71 3.22 -12.84 -9.82
CA LEU A 71 2.95 -11.84 -10.85
C LEU A 71 4.20 -11.52 -11.68
N SER A 72 5.39 -11.70 -11.10
CA SER A 72 6.66 -11.30 -11.71
C SER A 72 7.06 -12.17 -12.92
N HIS A 73 7.87 -11.56 -13.78
CA HIS A 73 8.59 -12.25 -14.86
C HIS A 73 10.07 -12.48 -14.51
N GLY A 74 10.52 -12.16 -13.29
CA GLY A 74 11.90 -12.36 -12.82
C GLY A 74 12.94 -11.49 -13.54
N SER A 75 12.53 -10.41 -14.22
CA SER A 75 13.41 -9.55 -15.01
C SER A 75 13.59 -8.18 -14.39
N LYS A 76 14.74 -7.55 -14.67
CA LYS A 76 15.03 -6.15 -14.31
C LYS A 76 14.67 -5.22 -15.47
N ASP A 77 14.18 -4.03 -15.14
CA ASP A 77 13.96 -2.99 -16.13
C ASP A 77 15.29 -2.56 -16.74
N THR A 78 15.37 -2.53 -18.07
CA THR A 78 16.58 -2.14 -18.82
C THR A 78 16.59 -0.67 -19.22
N HIS A 79 15.45 -0.01 -19.15
CA HIS A 79 15.24 1.38 -19.56
C HIS A 79 14.36 2.13 -18.57
N GLY A 80 14.30 3.47 -18.73
CA GLY A 80 13.50 4.33 -17.86
C GLY A 80 14.11 4.57 -16.48
N PHE A 81 13.34 5.18 -15.60
CA PHE A 81 13.83 5.65 -14.29
C PHE A 81 13.95 4.54 -13.24
N ASN A 82 13.48 3.32 -13.55
CA ASN A 82 13.64 2.13 -12.72
C ASN A 82 14.74 1.19 -13.25
N ALA A 83 15.48 1.59 -14.27
CA ALA A 83 16.51 0.75 -14.91
C ALA A 83 17.48 0.15 -13.89
N GLY A 84 17.81 -1.14 -14.06
CA GLY A 84 18.68 -1.92 -13.18
C GLY A 84 17.98 -2.54 -11.96
N LEU A 85 16.77 -2.15 -11.64
CA LEU A 85 15.93 -2.72 -10.58
C LEU A 85 14.90 -3.68 -11.17
N TYR A 86 14.41 -4.61 -10.35
CA TYR A 86 13.35 -5.54 -10.75
C TYR A 86 12.08 -4.83 -11.20
N GLY A 87 11.41 -5.42 -12.20
CA GLY A 87 10.30 -4.82 -12.92
C GLY A 87 9.08 -4.54 -12.04
N LEU A 88 8.39 -3.48 -12.39
CA LEU A 88 7.17 -3.01 -11.73
C LEU A 88 5.99 -3.29 -12.67
N ALA A 89 5.12 -4.22 -12.30
CA ALA A 89 3.94 -4.53 -13.10
C ALA A 89 3.04 -3.29 -13.26
N SER A 90 2.57 -3.09 -14.47
CA SER A 90 1.58 -2.07 -14.82
C SER A 90 0.20 -2.43 -14.25
N GLY A 91 -0.70 -1.45 -14.18
CA GLY A 91 -2.10 -1.69 -13.80
C GLY A 91 -2.79 -2.73 -14.66
N VAL A 92 -2.48 -2.77 -15.96
CA VAL A 92 -3.03 -3.78 -16.90
C VAL A 92 -2.54 -5.19 -16.55
N GLU A 93 -1.25 -5.36 -16.27
CA GLU A 93 -0.68 -6.66 -15.84
C GLU A 93 -1.26 -7.12 -14.51
N VAL A 94 -1.43 -6.22 -13.55
CA VAL A 94 -2.06 -6.53 -12.25
C VAL A 94 -3.51 -6.98 -12.44
N LEU A 95 -4.29 -6.31 -13.27
CA LEU A 95 -5.68 -6.68 -13.54
C LEU A 95 -5.77 -8.01 -14.27
N ALA A 96 -4.95 -8.23 -15.31
CA ALA A 96 -4.89 -9.50 -16.03
C ALA A 96 -4.47 -10.67 -15.10
N TYR A 97 -3.53 -10.41 -14.20
CA TYR A 97 -3.11 -11.40 -13.21
C TYR A 97 -4.26 -11.78 -12.26
N PHE A 98 -5.02 -10.83 -11.75
CA PHE A 98 -6.14 -11.13 -10.86
C PHE A 98 -7.30 -11.82 -11.60
N ASP A 99 -7.55 -11.49 -12.85
CA ASP A 99 -8.47 -12.25 -13.71
C ASP A 99 -8.01 -13.72 -13.84
N GLN A 100 -6.72 -13.96 -14.09
CA GLN A 100 -6.17 -15.31 -14.15
C GLN A 100 -6.30 -16.06 -12.82
N VAL A 101 -6.06 -15.41 -11.68
CA VAL A 101 -6.26 -16.02 -10.35
C VAL A 101 -7.72 -16.43 -10.17
N MET A 102 -8.66 -15.56 -10.53
CA MET A 102 -10.09 -15.84 -10.44
C MET A 102 -10.48 -17.02 -11.36
N GLN A 103 -10.13 -16.95 -12.64
CA GLN A 103 -10.58 -17.90 -13.67
C GLN A 103 -9.86 -19.25 -13.63
N GLN A 104 -8.59 -19.30 -13.20
CA GLN A 104 -7.79 -20.52 -13.28
C GLN A 104 -7.61 -21.22 -11.92
N ARG A 105 -7.90 -20.54 -10.80
CA ARG A 105 -7.76 -21.10 -9.47
C ARG A 105 -9.04 -21.04 -8.63
N PHE A 106 -9.67 -19.89 -8.52
CA PHE A 106 -10.79 -19.72 -7.61
C PHE A 106 -12.05 -20.41 -8.13
N LEU A 107 -12.53 -20.04 -9.31
CA LEU A 107 -13.75 -20.62 -9.87
C LEU A 107 -13.64 -22.12 -10.16
N PRO A 108 -12.51 -22.64 -10.73
CA PRO A 108 -12.38 -24.08 -10.95
C PRO A 108 -12.30 -24.94 -9.69
N SER A 109 -12.02 -24.32 -8.51
CA SER A 109 -12.06 -25.04 -7.22
C SER A 109 -13.45 -25.56 -6.87
N GLY A 110 -14.51 -25.03 -7.49
CA GLY A 110 -15.91 -25.29 -7.13
C GLY A 110 -16.34 -24.70 -5.77
N ARG A 111 -15.41 -24.09 -5.04
CA ARG A 111 -15.62 -23.55 -3.68
C ARG A 111 -15.81 -22.04 -3.64
N VAL A 112 -15.53 -21.32 -4.75
CA VAL A 112 -15.68 -19.87 -4.85
C VAL A 112 -16.81 -19.53 -5.79
N ARG A 113 -17.71 -18.68 -5.33
CA ARG A 113 -18.73 -18.00 -6.15
C ARG A 113 -18.34 -16.53 -6.26
N TRP A 114 -18.43 -15.96 -7.45
CA TRP A 114 -18.08 -14.58 -7.76
C TRP A 114 -19.30 -13.78 -8.21
N LEU A 115 -19.63 -12.69 -7.51
CA LEU A 115 -20.71 -11.76 -7.84
C LEU A 115 -20.11 -10.38 -8.16
N PRO A 116 -19.72 -10.13 -9.43
CA PRO A 116 -19.33 -8.80 -9.89
C PRO A 116 -20.54 -7.87 -9.98
N MET A 117 -20.31 -6.58 -10.13
CA MET A 117 -21.33 -5.55 -10.29
C MET A 117 -22.42 -5.68 -9.22
N SER A 118 -22.01 -5.93 -8.00
CA SER A 118 -22.92 -6.21 -6.89
C SER A 118 -22.52 -5.46 -5.63
N GLU A 119 -23.49 -4.98 -4.88
CA GLU A 119 -23.29 -4.25 -3.64
C GLU A 119 -23.78 -5.06 -2.44
N TYR A 120 -22.94 -5.10 -1.42
CA TYR A 120 -23.29 -5.71 -0.13
C TYR A 120 -23.90 -4.67 0.81
N ALA A 121 -24.95 -5.09 1.53
CA ALA A 121 -25.51 -4.36 2.66
C ALA A 121 -25.73 -5.29 3.84
N ALA A 122 -25.27 -4.85 5.02
CA ALA A 122 -25.66 -5.47 6.28
C ALA A 122 -27.10 -5.07 6.61
N GLY A 123 -27.97 -6.03 6.78
CA GLY A 123 -29.33 -5.82 7.25
C GLY A 123 -29.42 -5.72 8.77
N THR A 124 -30.62 -5.42 9.26
CA THR A 124 -30.97 -5.55 10.69
C THR A 124 -30.95 -7.03 11.09
N ASN A 125 -30.55 -7.30 12.35
CA ASN A 125 -30.52 -8.66 12.93
C ASN A 125 -29.51 -9.63 12.27
N GLY A 126 -28.38 -9.14 11.78
CA GLY A 126 -27.33 -10.00 11.22
C GLY A 126 -27.64 -10.56 9.83
N ALA A 127 -28.69 -10.09 9.15
CA ALA A 127 -28.99 -10.48 7.78
C ALA A 127 -27.93 -9.90 6.82
N HIS A 128 -27.57 -10.68 5.80
CA HIS A 128 -26.68 -10.25 4.72
C HIS A 128 -27.43 -10.19 3.41
N ARG A 129 -27.26 -9.09 2.69
CA ARG A 129 -27.95 -8.87 1.42
C ARG A 129 -26.94 -8.44 0.35
N VAL A 130 -27.07 -9.01 -0.83
CA VAL A 130 -26.31 -8.62 -2.02
C VAL A 130 -27.28 -8.17 -3.09
N THR A 131 -27.03 -7.00 -3.69
CA THR A 131 -27.89 -6.42 -4.72
C THR A 131 -27.10 -6.22 -6.00
N SER A 132 -27.59 -6.72 -7.13
CA SER A 132 -27.04 -6.46 -8.45
C SER A 132 -27.15 -4.98 -8.79
N LEU A 133 -26.05 -4.35 -9.18
CA LEU A 133 -26.02 -2.94 -9.62
C LEU A 133 -26.60 -2.74 -11.02
N ILE A 134 -26.80 -3.84 -11.77
CA ILE A 134 -27.37 -3.78 -13.13
C ILE A 134 -28.86 -4.13 -13.09
N GLY A 135 -29.19 -5.30 -12.55
CA GLY A 135 -30.59 -5.78 -12.55
C GLY A 135 -31.43 -5.26 -11.38
N GLY A 136 -30.80 -4.76 -10.32
CA GLY A 136 -31.47 -4.36 -9.07
C GLY A 136 -31.96 -5.54 -8.23
N ASP A 137 -31.76 -6.77 -8.70
CA ASP A 137 -32.16 -7.97 -7.97
C ASP A 137 -31.35 -8.13 -6.69
N ALA A 138 -32.06 -8.35 -5.58
CA ALA A 138 -31.45 -8.50 -4.29
C ALA A 138 -31.64 -9.93 -3.76
N GLN A 139 -30.55 -10.51 -3.27
CA GLN A 139 -30.51 -11.86 -2.73
C GLN A 139 -30.04 -11.83 -1.27
N SER A 140 -30.65 -12.66 -0.43
CA SER A 140 -30.17 -12.91 0.92
C SER A 140 -29.01 -13.89 0.90
N VAL A 141 -28.03 -13.68 1.78
CA VAL A 141 -26.87 -14.55 1.93
C VAL A 141 -26.83 -15.13 3.36
N THR A 142 -26.76 -16.44 3.45
CA THR A 142 -26.50 -17.16 4.72
C THR A 142 -25.00 -17.36 4.86
N VAL A 143 -24.41 -16.71 5.85
CA VAL A 143 -22.98 -16.83 6.19
C VAL A 143 -22.82 -17.77 7.36
N ARG A 144 -22.14 -18.92 7.18
CA ARG A 144 -22.01 -19.94 8.21
C ARG A 144 -20.85 -19.68 9.18
N LYS A 145 -19.81 -18.98 8.75
CA LYS A 145 -18.63 -18.66 9.58
C LYS A 145 -18.47 -17.16 9.77
N LYS A 146 -17.87 -16.46 8.79
CA LYS A 146 -17.54 -15.05 8.97
C LYS A 146 -17.73 -14.19 7.71
N VAL A 147 -18.00 -12.91 7.93
CA VAL A 147 -17.91 -11.87 6.91
C VAL A 147 -16.49 -11.32 6.89
N VAL A 148 -15.87 -11.27 5.71
CA VAL A 148 -14.51 -10.75 5.51
C VAL A 148 -14.59 -9.37 4.85
N ASN A 149 -14.22 -8.35 5.59
CA ASN A 149 -14.19 -6.98 5.11
C ASN A 149 -12.84 -6.65 4.46
N ALA A 150 -12.79 -6.63 3.14
CA ALA A 150 -11.62 -6.25 2.37
C ALA A 150 -11.69 -4.80 1.81
N THR A 151 -12.68 -4.01 2.25
CA THR A 151 -12.90 -2.62 1.81
C THR A 151 -12.53 -1.60 2.89
N HIS A 152 -11.96 -2.04 4.00
CA HIS A 152 -11.67 -1.18 5.16
C HIS A 152 -10.78 0.04 4.80
N ALA A 153 -9.81 -0.13 3.91
CA ALA A 153 -8.88 0.92 3.51
C ALA A 153 -9.52 2.05 2.69
N GLN A 154 -10.75 1.92 2.21
CA GLN A 154 -11.53 2.91 1.44
C GLN A 154 -10.67 3.72 0.46
N THR A 155 -9.92 3.04 -0.39
CA THR A 155 -9.03 3.68 -1.36
C THR A 155 -9.84 4.55 -2.33
N ALA A 156 -9.56 5.85 -2.36
CA ALA A 156 -10.14 6.79 -3.30
C ALA A 156 -9.07 7.25 -4.30
N VAL A 157 -9.41 7.29 -5.57
CA VAL A 157 -8.55 7.78 -6.64
C VAL A 157 -9.18 9.02 -7.29
N PRO A 158 -8.39 9.97 -7.86
CA PRO A 158 -8.93 11.21 -8.40
C PRO A 158 -10.00 11.03 -9.48
N SER A 159 -9.99 9.90 -10.20
CA SER A 159 -10.99 9.59 -11.23
C SER A 159 -12.39 9.29 -10.70
N THR A 160 -12.53 8.92 -9.43
CA THR A 160 -13.82 8.52 -8.83
C THR A 160 -14.53 9.67 -8.10
N HIS A 161 -13.90 10.84 -8.02
CA HIS A 161 -14.49 12.04 -7.42
C HIS A 161 -13.94 13.31 -8.08
N GLY A 162 -14.67 14.41 -8.04
CA GLY A 162 -14.17 15.72 -8.46
C GLY A 162 -13.09 16.27 -7.53
N PRO A 163 -12.36 17.33 -7.96
CA PRO A 163 -11.40 18.03 -7.11
C PRO A 163 -12.06 18.49 -5.80
N LYS A 164 -11.29 18.44 -4.70
CA LYS A 164 -11.74 18.93 -3.38
C LYS A 164 -11.59 20.43 -3.21
N TYR A 165 -11.48 21.17 -4.31
CA TYR A 165 -11.32 22.62 -4.41
C TYR A 165 -12.14 23.13 -5.60
N THR A 166 -12.45 24.43 -5.59
CA THR A 166 -13.20 25.04 -6.69
C THR A 166 -12.31 25.22 -7.92
N VAL A 167 -12.89 25.01 -9.10
CA VAL A 167 -12.24 25.23 -10.38
C VAL A 167 -13.11 26.16 -11.20
N ALA A 168 -12.60 27.29 -11.65
CA ALA A 168 -13.33 28.26 -12.45
C ALA A 168 -13.66 27.69 -13.84
N ASP A 169 -14.78 28.10 -14.39
CA ASP A 169 -15.21 27.71 -15.73
C ASP A 169 -14.13 28.07 -16.77
N GLY A 170 -13.94 27.17 -17.73
CA GLY A 170 -12.93 27.33 -18.77
C GLY A 170 -11.50 26.94 -18.36
N THR A 171 -11.25 26.58 -17.10
CA THR A 171 -9.96 26.10 -16.63
C THR A 171 -9.74 24.63 -17.03
N ASN A 172 -8.56 24.34 -17.62
CA ASN A 172 -8.19 22.98 -18.00
C ASN A 172 -7.72 22.17 -16.80
N CYS A 173 -8.62 21.64 -16.01
CA CYS A 173 -8.32 20.79 -14.85
C CYS A 173 -8.81 19.36 -15.09
N VAL A 174 -7.90 18.39 -15.02
CA VAL A 174 -8.18 16.99 -15.31
C VAL A 174 -7.68 16.07 -14.19
N PRO A 175 -8.37 14.97 -13.89
CA PRO A 175 -7.78 13.90 -13.08
C PRO A 175 -6.67 13.21 -13.86
N LEU A 176 -5.73 12.58 -13.16
CA LEU A 176 -4.57 11.91 -13.77
C LEU A 176 -4.96 10.88 -14.83
N ASN A 177 -6.12 10.23 -14.68
CA ASN A 177 -6.66 9.27 -15.65
C ASN A 177 -6.90 9.87 -17.04
N ARG A 178 -7.15 11.17 -17.12
CA ARG A 178 -7.41 11.89 -18.38
C ARG A 178 -6.14 12.47 -19.00
N LEU A 179 -5.01 12.48 -18.28
CA LEU A 179 -3.76 13.04 -18.78
C LEU A 179 -3.31 12.45 -20.12
N PRO A 180 -3.35 11.12 -20.38
CA PRO A 180 -2.99 10.56 -21.68
C PRO A 180 -3.97 10.89 -22.83
N GLN A 181 -5.09 11.54 -22.53
CA GLN A 181 -6.13 11.91 -23.51
C GLN A 181 -6.14 13.42 -23.81
N VAL A 182 -5.12 14.15 -23.36
CA VAL A 182 -4.99 15.58 -23.63
C VAL A 182 -4.77 15.80 -25.12
N GLY A 183 -5.68 16.53 -25.76
CA GLY A 183 -5.73 16.66 -27.23
C GLY A 183 -4.80 17.71 -27.83
N ARG A 184 -4.07 18.50 -27.00
CA ARG A 184 -3.15 19.54 -27.45
C ARG A 184 -2.07 19.84 -26.42
N PRO A 185 -0.92 20.40 -26.83
CA PRO A 185 0.05 20.91 -25.88
C PRO A 185 -0.48 22.13 -25.12
N HIS A 186 -0.03 22.31 -23.88
CA HIS A 186 -0.28 23.47 -23.04
C HIS A 186 1.04 24.21 -22.77
N ALA A 187 0.99 25.51 -22.48
CA ALA A 187 2.18 26.30 -22.16
C ALA A 187 2.85 25.82 -20.88
N ALA A 188 2.07 25.45 -19.87
CA ALA A 188 2.56 24.92 -18.59
C ALA A 188 1.68 23.76 -18.10
N CYS A 189 2.23 22.97 -17.16
CA CYS A 189 1.51 21.93 -16.42
C CYS A 189 1.65 22.20 -14.93
N THR A 190 0.53 22.19 -14.19
CA THR A 190 0.53 22.29 -12.73
C THR A 190 0.00 21.00 -12.10
N VAL A 191 0.87 20.27 -11.40
CA VAL A 191 0.51 19.04 -10.69
C VAL A 191 0.09 19.39 -9.27
N VAL A 192 -1.14 19.02 -8.89
CA VAL A 192 -1.72 19.30 -7.58
C VAL A 192 -1.69 18.05 -6.72
N GLY A 193 -0.78 18.00 -5.75
CA GLY A 193 -0.63 16.89 -4.79
C GLY A 193 0.78 16.33 -4.73
N SER A 194 1.22 15.95 -3.53
CA SER A 194 2.58 15.50 -3.21
C SER A 194 2.72 14.00 -2.99
N GLY A 195 1.65 13.23 -3.14
CA GLY A 195 1.67 11.77 -3.01
C GLY A 195 2.29 11.08 -4.24
N LYS A 196 2.37 9.72 -4.18
CA LYS A 196 2.90 8.92 -5.30
C LYS A 196 2.20 9.21 -6.63
N THR A 197 0.88 9.47 -6.61
CA THR A 197 0.11 9.88 -7.81
C THR A 197 0.66 11.16 -8.45
N GLY A 198 1.02 12.17 -7.64
CA GLY A 198 1.65 13.39 -8.15
C GLY A 198 3.07 13.16 -8.67
N MET A 199 3.84 12.31 -8.01
CA MET A 199 5.18 11.91 -8.49
C MET A 199 5.08 11.18 -9.83
N ASP A 200 4.13 10.26 -9.99
CA ASP A 200 3.91 9.53 -11.25
C ASP A 200 3.46 10.45 -12.38
N ALA A 201 2.63 11.47 -12.07
CA ALA A 201 2.26 12.49 -13.04
C ALA A 201 3.49 13.24 -13.57
N ILE A 202 4.37 13.68 -12.66
CA ILE A 202 5.62 14.41 -13.05
C ILE A 202 6.55 13.52 -13.85
N LEU A 203 6.80 12.30 -13.39
CA LEU A 203 7.66 11.34 -14.10
C LEU A 203 7.12 11.05 -15.50
N TRP A 204 5.81 10.86 -15.63
CA TRP A 204 5.17 10.64 -16.92
C TRP A 204 5.28 11.86 -17.85
N LEU A 205 5.09 13.08 -17.34
CA LEU A 205 5.29 14.32 -18.12
C LEU A 205 6.71 14.43 -18.62
N LEU A 206 7.71 14.16 -17.77
CA LEU A 206 9.13 14.20 -18.13
C LEU A 206 9.49 13.13 -19.17
N GLU A 207 8.97 11.91 -19.05
CA GLU A 207 9.14 10.82 -20.02
C GLU A 207 8.53 11.17 -21.38
N ASN A 208 7.45 11.97 -21.40
CA ASN A 208 6.81 12.46 -22.63
C ASN A 208 7.36 13.82 -23.12
N GLY A 209 8.54 14.21 -22.66
CA GLY A 209 9.29 15.34 -23.21
C GLY A 209 8.86 16.72 -22.70
N VAL A 210 8.02 16.81 -21.65
CA VAL A 210 7.71 18.10 -21.03
C VAL A 210 8.94 18.61 -20.27
N ALA A 211 9.40 19.81 -20.62
CA ALA A 211 10.57 20.40 -19.96
C ALA A 211 10.28 20.66 -18.46
N PRO A 212 11.22 20.38 -17.54
CA PRO A 212 11.03 20.61 -16.10
C PRO A 212 10.61 22.03 -15.75
N SER A 213 11.09 23.03 -16.49
CA SER A 213 10.75 24.46 -16.32
C SER A 213 9.30 24.80 -16.67
N ARG A 214 8.56 23.88 -17.32
CA ARG A 214 7.14 24.01 -17.64
C ARG A 214 6.24 23.27 -16.64
N ILE A 215 6.82 22.66 -15.62
CA ILE A 215 6.10 21.89 -14.60
C ILE A 215 6.16 22.65 -13.27
N ARG A 216 4.99 23.05 -12.76
CA ARG A 216 4.79 23.54 -11.40
C ARG A 216 4.25 22.41 -10.54
N TRP A 217 4.79 22.24 -9.35
CA TRP A 217 4.33 21.21 -8.42
C TRP A 217 3.79 21.82 -7.14
N ILE A 218 2.46 21.74 -6.92
CA ILE A 218 1.86 22.16 -5.68
C ILE A 218 1.96 21.02 -4.68
N MET A 219 2.85 21.20 -3.70
CA MET A 219 3.21 20.23 -2.68
C MET A 219 2.78 20.74 -1.30
N PRO A 220 1.58 20.38 -0.81
CA PRO A 220 1.09 20.84 0.49
C PRO A 220 1.96 20.40 1.67
N ARG A 221 2.57 19.23 1.57
CA ARG A 221 3.47 18.62 2.55
C ARG A 221 4.49 17.74 1.86
N ASP A 222 5.74 17.87 2.25
CA ASP A 222 6.80 16.96 1.81
C ASP A 222 6.69 15.61 2.53
N ALA A 223 7.10 14.53 1.85
CA ALA A 223 7.01 13.17 2.34
C ALA A 223 8.38 12.48 2.36
N TRP A 224 8.60 11.67 3.39
CA TRP A 224 9.63 10.66 3.38
C TRP A 224 9.25 9.49 2.49
N MET A 225 10.17 8.97 1.71
CA MET A 225 9.98 7.88 0.76
C MET A 225 10.94 6.74 1.03
N LEU A 226 10.49 5.52 0.85
CA LEU A 226 11.33 4.32 0.89
C LEU A 226 12.20 4.25 -0.37
N ASN A 227 13.47 3.87 -0.21
CA ASN A 227 14.38 3.61 -1.32
C ASN A 227 14.11 2.23 -1.93
N ARG A 228 13.57 2.17 -3.16
CA ARG A 228 13.26 0.91 -3.85
C ARG A 228 14.48 0.04 -4.06
N ALA A 229 15.67 0.62 -4.20
CA ALA A 229 16.90 -0.14 -4.34
C ALA A 229 17.22 -1.02 -3.13
N ASN A 230 16.67 -0.71 -1.95
CA ASN A 230 16.81 -1.50 -0.73
C ASN A 230 15.69 -2.55 -0.55
N LEU A 231 14.80 -2.68 -1.55
CA LEU A 231 13.63 -3.57 -1.54
C LEU A 231 13.62 -4.34 -2.86
N GLN A 232 14.65 -5.16 -3.11
CA GLN A 232 14.81 -5.88 -4.37
C GLN A 232 14.79 -7.39 -4.15
N PRO A 233 14.02 -8.18 -4.93
CA PRO A 233 14.10 -9.64 -4.89
C PRO A 233 15.41 -10.16 -5.46
N GLY A 234 15.59 -11.48 -5.42
CA GLY A 234 16.79 -12.14 -5.92
C GLY A 234 17.89 -12.27 -4.88
N ILE A 235 18.60 -13.39 -4.94
CA ILE A 235 19.68 -13.72 -4.00
C ILE A 235 20.87 -12.78 -4.13
N GLU A 236 21.07 -12.19 -5.29
CA GLU A 236 22.13 -11.21 -5.56
C GLU A 236 21.89 -9.88 -4.81
N ASN A 237 20.66 -9.61 -4.36
CA ASN A 237 20.32 -8.44 -3.57
C ASN A 237 20.28 -8.74 -2.05
N PHE A 238 20.62 -9.98 -1.65
CA PHE A 238 20.52 -10.43 -0.27
C PHE A 238 21.27 -9.52 0.70
N GLU A 239 22.55 -9.26 0.44
CA GLU A 239 23.42 -8.45 1.31
C GLU A 239 22.89 -7.03 1.45
N ARG A 240 22.40 -6.43 0.36
CA ARG A 240 21.82 -5.09 0.37
C ARG A 240 20.54 -5.04 1.19
N ASN A 241 19.61 -5.99 0.99
CA ASN A 241 18.34 -6.01 1.71
C ASN A 241 18.50 -6.31 3.19
N MET A 242 19.36 -7.27 3.54
CA MET A 242 19.64 -7.60 4.94
C MET A 242 20.46 -6.50 5.63
N GLY A 243 21.41 -5.89 4.92
CA GLY A 243 22.14 -4.70 5.38
C GLY A 243 21.18 -3.52 5.62
N SER A 244 20.24 -3.29 4.75
CA SER A 244 19.16 -2.29 4.91
C SER A 244 18.36 -2.54 6.20
N ALA A 245 17.99 -3.80 6.48
CA ALA A 245 17.29 -4.13 7.72
C ALA A 245 18.16 -3.85 8.97
N VAL A 246 19.43 -4.22 8.91
CA VAL A 246 20.42 -3.90 9.98
C VAL A 246 20.50 -2.39 10.21
N ASP A 247 20.65 -1.61 9.13
CA ASP A 247 20.75 -0.15 9.17
C ASP A 247 19.52 0.51 9.80
N GLN A 248 18.32 0.06 9.42
CA GLN A 248 17.08 0.58 9.99
C GLN A 248 16.96 0.28 11.49
N PHE A 249 17.27 -0.96 11.91
CA PHE A 249 17.22 -1.34 13.32
C PHE A 249 18.31 -0.66 14.14
N GLU A 250 19.50 -0.49 13.58
CA GLU A 250 20.58 0.25 14.24
C GLU A 250 20.22 1.73 14.39
N ALA A 251 19.58 2.34 13.37
CA ALA A 251 19.10 3.70 13.46
C ALA A 251 18.08 3.86 14.59
N ILE A 252 17.13 2.94 14.75
CA ILE A 252 16.17 2.94 15.87
C ILE A 252 16.93 2.82 17.21
N ALA A 253 17.84 1.84 17.31
CA ALA A 253 18.55 1.54 18.57
C ALA A 253 19.43 2.69 19.06
N LYS A 254 19.96 3.51 18.14
CA LYS A 254 20.89 4.61 18.43
C LYS A 254 20.28 6.00 18.41
N ALA A 255 19.02 6.13 17.97
CA ALA A 255 18.36 7.43 17.87
C ALA A 255 18.04 8.01 19.25
N SER A 256 18.30 9.30 19.41
CA SER A 256 17.94 10.08 20.60
C SER A 256 16.58 10.77 20.49
N SER A 257 16.05 10.91 19.27
CA SER A 257 14.77 11.57 18.95
C SER A 257 14.23 11.12 17.59
N VAL A 258 12.98 11.46 17.29
CA VAL A 258 12.40 11.19 15.94
C VAL A 258 13.16 11.94 14.84
N PRO A 259 13.49 13.23 14.97
CA PRO A 259 14.34 13.91 13.98
C PRO A 259 15.71 13.26 13.79
N ASP A 260 16.41 12.87 14.86
CA ASP A 260 17.69 12.16 14.80
C ASP A 260 17.56 10.80 14.09
N LEU A 261 16.49 10.05 14.39
CA LEU A 261 16.19 8.80 13.69
C LEU A 261 16.10 9.00 12.18
N PHE A 262 15.28 9.98 11.74
CA PHE A 262 15.09 10.22 10.30
C PHE A 262 16.35 10.73 9.62
N ALA A 263 17.17 11.53 10.28
CA ALA A 263 18.49 11.92 9.78
C ALA A 263 19.40 10.71 9.57
N ARG A 264 19.43 9.76 10.52
CA ARG A 264 20.20 8.50 10.40
C ARG A 264 19.69 7.61 9.27
N LEU A 265 18.35 7.50 9.11
CA LEU A 265 17.74 6.73 8.04
C LEU A 265 18.06 7.33 6.67
N GLU A 266 18.05 8.66 6.54
CA GLU A 266 18.44 9.37 5.32
C GLU A 266 19.94 9.19 5.02
N GLN A 267 20.81 9.39 5.99
CA GLN A 267 22.26 9.22 5.84
C GLN A 267 22.65 7.83 5.31
N ARG A 268 21.83 6.82 5.62
CA ARG A 268 22.03 5.43 5.18
C ARG A 268 21.16 5.07 3.97
N GLU A 269 20.57 6.06 3.28
CA GLU A 269 19.71 5.89 2.12
C GLU A 269 18.54 4.91 2.35
N GLN A 270 18.06 4.80 3.60
CA GLN A 270 16.87 4.01 3.92
C GLN A 270 15.59 4.78 3.59
N LEU A 271 15.60 6.08 3.87
CA LEU A 271 14.56 7.02 3.50
C LEU A 271 15.14 8.13 2.64
N LEU A 272 14.32 8.62 1.73
CA LEU A 272 14.64 9.65 0.75
C LEU A 272 13.65 10.81 0.86
N ARG A 273 14.09 12.03 0.48
CA ARG A 273 13.22 13.22 0.36
C ARG A 273 13.52 13.98 -0.94
N ILE A 274 12.55 14.74 -1.41
CA ILE A 274 12.67 15.53 -2.65
C ILE A 274 13.70 16.65 -2.48
N ASP A 275 13.52 17.48 -1.45
CA ASP A 275 14.31 18.67 -1.17
C ASP A 275 15.07 18.51 0.15
N GLU A 276 16.39 18.54 0.09
CA GLU A 276 17.24 18.34 1.27
C GLU A 276 17.18 19.52 2.25
N ALA A 277 16.74 20.70 1.81
CA ALA A 277 16.53 21.86 2.66
C ALA A 277 15.19 21.83 3.42
N VAL A 278 14.27 20.92 3.05
CA VAL A 278 12.92 20.85 3.63
C VAL A 278 12.76 19.57 4.44
N GLN A 279 12.38 19.71 5.71
CA GLN A 279 12.08 18.58 6.56
C GLN A 279 10.69 18.02 6.23
N PRO A 280 10.58 16.77 5.73
CA PRO A 280 9.29 16.16 5.45
C PRO A 280 8.44 15.96 6.71
N THR A 281 7.16 16.25 6.61
CA THR A 281 6.18 16.13 7.70
C THR A 281 5.23 14.94 7.54
N THR A 282 5.37 14.18 6.44
CA THR A 282 4.55 12.99 6.19
C THR A 282 5.38 11.76 5.88
N TYR A 283 4.81 10.59 6.19
CA TYR A 283 5.31 9.29 5.79
C TYR A 283 4.13 8.36 5.46
N ARG A 284 4.07 7.81 4.27
CA ARG A 284 2.96 6.96 3.80
C ARG A 284 3.41 5.74 3.01
N CYS A 285 4.57 5.18 3.31
CA CYS A 285 5.14 4.04 2.59
C CYS A 285 5.34 4.27 1.07
N ALA A 286 5.35 5.51 0.59
CA ALA A 286 5.68 5.78 -0.80
C ALA A 286 7.10 5.29 -1.09
N THR A 287 7.28 4.62 -2.24
CA THR A 287 8.56 4.01 -2.62
C THR A 287 8.99 4.56 -3.97
N VAL A 288 10.23 5.02 -4.06
CA VAL A 288 10.82 5.57 -5.29
C VAL A 288 12.19 4.95 -5.55
N ALA A 289 12.57 4.84 -6.83
CA ALA A 289 13.93 4.51 -7.23
C ALA A 289 14.83 5.75 -7.16
N PRO A 290 16.16 5.58 -6.99
CA PRO A 290 17.10 6.71 -7.09
C PRO A 290 17.00 7.46 -8.42
N GLY A 291 16.75 6.76 -9.54
CA GLY A 291 16.54 7.37 -10.85
C GLY A 291 15.26 8.20 -10.92
N GLU A 292 14.15 7.74 -10.33
CA GLU A 292 12.91 8.52 -10.21
C GLU A 292 13.12 9.79 -9.36
N LEU A 293 13.80 9.67 -8.22
CA LEU A 293 14.12 10.80 -7.34
C LEU A 293 14.96 11.86 -8.06
N ALA A 294 15.97 11.43 -8.81
CA ALA A 294 16.81 12.34 -9.61
C ALA A 294 15.99 13.16 -10.61
N GLN A 295 14.96 12.56 -11.23
CA GLN A 295 14.07 13.28 -12.13
C GLN A 295 13.12 14.24 -11.39
N LEU A 296 12.53 13.81 -10.28
CA LEU A 296 11.65 14.65 -9.47
C LEU A 296 12.37 15.89 -8.95
N ARG A 297 13.65 15.78 -8.60
CA ARG A 297 14.51 16.90 -8.14
C ARG A 297 14.82 17.94 -9.25
N ARG A 298 14.53 17.64 -10.52
CA ARG A 298 14.66 18.62 -11.62
C ARG A 298 13.55 19.67 -11.62
N ILE A 299 12.45 19.44 -10.88
CA ILE A 299 11.35 20.40 -10.79
C ILE A 299 11.75 21.50 -9.81
N ALA A 300 11.99 22.72 -10.33
CA ALA A 300 12.39 23.85 -9.51
C ALA A 300 11.17 24.65 -8.96
N ASP A 301 10.06 24.67 -9.71
CA ASP A 301 8.84 25.40 -9.31
C ASP A 301 7.98 24.53 -8.39
N ILE A 302 8.36 24.46 -7.10
CA ILE A 302 7.64 23.73 -6.05
C ILE A 302 6.96 24.72 -5.11
N VAL A 303 5.62 24.68 -5.07
CA VAL A 303 4.79 25.58 -4.26
C VAL A 303 4.37 24.89 -2.96
N ARG A 304 4.81 25.41 -1.80
CA ARG A 304 4.57 24.87 -0.46
C ARG A 304 3.64 25.77 0.39
N LEU A 305 2.59 26.32 -0.21
CA LEU A 305 1.60 27.20 0.45
C LEU A 305 0.36 26.45 0.94
N GLY A 306 0.51 25.16 1.26
CA GLY A 306 -0.60 24.33 1.73
C GLY A 306 -1.51 23.84 0.58
N ARG A 307 -2.71 23.39 0.95
CA ARG A 307 -3.66 22.81 -0.01
C ARG A 307 -4.29 23.86 -0.92
N VAL A 308 -4.55 23.49 -2.17
CA VAL A 308 -5.37 24.29 -3.07
C VAL A 308 -6.78 24.44 -2.50
N ARG A 309 -7.32 25.67 -2.54
CA ARG A 309 -8.69 26.03 -2.20
C ARG A 309 -9.52 26.33 -3.44
N GLY A 310 -8.87 26.94 -4.45
CA GLY A 310 -9.52 27.26 -5.71
C GLY A 310 -8.51 27.54 -6.80
N ILE A 311 -8.88 27.28 -8.05
CA ILE A 311 -8.18 27.66 -9.26
C ILE A 311 -9.07 28.67 -9.97
N GLU A 312 -8.62 29.91 -10.05
CA GLU A 312 -9.28 31.03 -10.70
C GLU A 312 -8.56 31.33 -12.05
N PRO A 313 -9.10 32.15 -12.93
CA PRO A 313 -8.52 32.40 -14.24
C PRO A 313 -7.11 33.02 -14.18
N ASP A 314 -6.84 33.83 -13.15
CA ASP A 314 -5.60 34.61 -13.00
C ASP A 314 -4.74 34.19 -11.79
N ARG A 315 -5.27 33.31 -10.92
CA ARG A 315 -4.54 32.89 -9.72
C ARG A 315 -4.96 31.52 -9.21
N ILE A 316 -4.06 30.90 -8.46
CA ILE A 316 -4.33 29.69 -7.66
C ILE A 316 -4.41 30.10 -6.20
N VAL A 317 -5.56 29.91 -5.57
CA VAL A 317 -5.78 30.19 -4.15
C VAL A 317 -5.38 28.97 -3.34
N LEU A 318 -4.49 29.17 -2.37
CA LEU A 318 -3.91 28.14 -1.51
C LEU A 318 -4.26 28.40 -0.05
N GLN A 319 -4.00 27.44 0.82
CA GLN A 319 -4.30 27.57 2.25
C GLN A 319 -3.57 28.75 2.92
N HIS A 320 -2.35 29.04 2.48
CA HIS A 320 -1.47 30.04 3.08
C HIS A 320 -1.08 31.15 2.10
N GLY A 321 -1.95 31.50 1.16
CA GLY A 321 -1.73 32.58 0.19
C GLY A 321 -2.27 32.26 -1.19
N SER A 322 -1.80 32.99 -2.18
CA SER A 322 -2.13 32.76 -3.59
C SER A 322 -0.90 32.97 -4.46
N ILE A 323 -0.90 32.35 -5.63
CA ILE A 323 0.11 32.52 -6.69
C ILE A 323 -0.59 32.84 -8.00
N ALA A 324 0.10 33.50 -8.93
CA ALA A 324 -0.43 33.73 -10.26
C ALA A 324 -0.66 32.41 -11.00
N ALA A 325 -1.76 32.33 -11.73
CA ALA A 325 -2.00 31.28 -12.69
C ALA A 325 -1.39 31.70 -14.02
N ASP A 326 -0.60 30.78 -14.64
CA ASP A 326 -0.07 31.02 -15.98
C ASP A 326 -1.18 30.77 -17.01
N PRO A 327 -1.31 31.63 -18.03
CA PRO A 327 -2.23 31.38 -19.13
C PRO A 327 -1.96 30.03 -19.80
N ASP A 328 -3.02 29.36 -20.26
CA ASP A 328 -2.91 28.08 -20.97
C ASP A 328 -2.21 26.97 -20.16
N THR A 329 -2.51 26.90 -18.85
CA THR A 329 -2.01 25.86 -17.97
C THR A 329 -2.95 24.64 -17.97
N LEU A 330 -2.37 23.45 -18.04
CA LEU A 330 -3.04 22.18 -17.72
C LEU A 330 -2.85 21.87 -16.23
N TYR A 331 -3.94 21.86 -15.48
CA TYR A 331 -3.97 21.43 -14.08
C TYR A 331 -4.24 19.93 -14.00
N ILE A 332 -3.41 19.21 -13.25
CA ILE A 332 -3.53 17.76 -13.09
C ILE A 332 -3.83 17.49 -11.63
N ASP A 333 -5.06 17.05 -11.36
CA ASP A 333 -5.51 16.75 -10.00
C ASP A 333 -4.99 15.39 -9.54
N CYS A 334 -4.08 15.43 -8.55
CA CYS A 334 -3.52 14.27 -7.86
C CYS A 334 -3.82 14.34 -6.35
N SER A 335 -4.87 15.08 -5.94
CA SER A 335 -5.11 15.45 -4.54
C SER A 335 -5.92 14.43 -3.74
N ALA A 336 -6.15 13.22 -4.26
CA ALA A 336 -6.89 12.17 -3.55
C ALA A 336 -6.13 11.68 -2.31
N SER A 337 -6.87 11.31 -1.27
CA SER A 337 -6.34 10.53 -0.15
C SER A 337 -6.42 9.04 -0.53
N ALA A 338 -5.32 8.46 -0.96
CA ALA A 338 -5.26 7.07 -1.41
C ALA A 338 -5.73 6.06 -0.33
N ILE A 339 -5.55 6.40 0.94
CA ILE A 339 -5.98 5.57 2.07
C ILE A 339 -6.65 6.48 3.09
N VAL A 340 -7.96 6.31 3.29
CA VAL A 340 -8.70 6.86 4.41
C VAL A 340 -8.78 5.75 5.45
N MET A 341 -8.15 5.95 6.60
CA MET A 341 -8.15 4.95 7.65
C MET A 341 -9.30 5.19 8.62
N PRO A 342 -10.27 4.27 8.68
CA PRO A 342 -11.26 4.27 9.75
C PRO A 342 -10.60 3.99 11.11
N PRO A 343 -11.36 4.14 12.22
CA PRO A 343 -10.88 3.83 13.57
C PRO A 343 -10.27 2.44 13.66
N ALA A 344 -9.28 2.28 14.53
CA ALA A 344 -8.63 0.99 14.76
C ALA A 344 -9.66 -0.06 15.19
N LEU A 345 -9.78 -1.12 14.40
CA LEU A 345 -10.59 -2.29 14.69
C LEU A 345 -9.67 -3.50 14.90
N PRO A 346 -10.08 -4.52 15.67
CA PRO A 346 -9.37 -5.79 15.67
C PRO A 346 -9.49 -6.48 14.30
N VAL A 347 -8.52 -7.33 13.98
CA VAL A 347 -8.60 -8.19 12.78
C VAL A 347 -9.77 -9.14 12.91
N PHE A 348 -9.88 -9.83 14.03
CA PHE A 348 -10.95 -10.78 14.31
C PHE A 348 -11.95 -10.17 15.31
N ASP A 349 -13.15 -9.89 14.83
CA ASP A 349 -14.23 -9.31 15.63
C ASP A 349 -15.50 -10.15 15.49
N ARG A 350 -15.74 -11.05 16.45
CA ARG A 350 -16.88 -11.99 16.47
C ARG A 350 -17.01 -12.76 15.15
N ASP A 351 -18.02 -12.41 14.36
CA ASP A 351 -18.38 -13.00 13.06
C ASP A 351 -17.75 -12.27 11.87
N ARG A 352 -16.77 -11.39 12.13
CA ARG A 352 -16.13 -10.55 11.12
C ARG A 352 -14.62 -10.67 11.13
N ILE A 353 -14.03 -10.63 9.95
CA ILE A 353 -12.59 -10.48 9.73
C ILE A 353 -12.35 -9.17 8.99
N ASN A 354 -11.54 -8.28 9.55
CA ASN A 354 -11.09 -7.06 8.89
C ASN A 354 -9.69 -7.27 8.34
N LEU A 355 -9.52 -7.16 7.02
CA LEU A 355 -8.21 -7.34 6.38
C LEU A 355 -7.35 -6.09 6.59
N LEU A 356 -6.67 -6.05 7.74
CA LEU A 356 -5.82 -4.96 8.19
C LEU A 356 -4.35 -5.35 8.09
N MET A 357 -3.45 -4.37 8.12
CA MET A 357 -2.02 -4.64 8.15
C MET A 357 -1.60 -5.21 9.51
N VAL A 358 -0.86 -6.32 9.49
CA VAL A 358 -0.21 -6.94 10.65
C VAL A 358 1.33 -6.93 10.52
N ARG A 359 1.82 -6.44 9.39
CA ARG A 359 3.23 -6.12 9.11
C ARG A 359 3.30 -4.82 8.33
N THR A 360 4.29 -3.98 8.64
CA THR A 360 4.44 -2.65 8.04
C THR A 360 4.51 -2.70 6.51
N CYS A 361 3.72 -1.87 5.84
CA CYS A 361 3.65 -1.67 4.39
C CYS A 361 3.44 -2.96 3.55
N GLN A 362 2.91 -4.05 4.14
CA GLN A 362 2.70 -5.35 3.46
C GLN A 362 1.26 -5.86 3.58
N PRO A 363 0.29 -5.22 2.91
CA PRO A 363 -1.13 -5.60 3.03
C PRO A 363 -1.45 -7.00 2.51
N LEU A 364 -0.79 -7.45 1.43
CA LEU A 364 -1.06 -8.76 0.83
C LEU A 364 -0.52 -9.91 1.69
N PHE A 365 0.70 -9.76 2.20
CA PHE A 365 1.25 -10.69 3.18
C PHE A 365 0.36 -10.74 4.44
N SER A 366 -0.10 -9.58 4.91
CA SER A 366 -0.98 -9.49 6.08
C SER A 366 -2.28 -10.25 5.86
N ALA A 367 -2.92 -10.09 4.70
CA ALA A 367 -4.15 -10.80 4.35
C ALA A 367 -3.95 -12.32 4.27
N ALA A 368 -2.84 -12.77 3.69
CA ALA A 368 -2.48 -14.19 3.63
C ALA A 368 -2.23 -14.77 5.05
N LEU A 369 -1.51 -14.04 5.91
CA LEU A 369 -1.27 -14.47 7.29
C LEU A 369 -2.57 -14.53 8.10
N ILE A 370 -3.48 -13.57 7.92
CA ILE A 370 -4.80 -13.57 8.58
C ILE A 370 -5.59 -14.81 8.17
N ALA A 371 -5.56 -15.21 6.89
CA ALA A 371 -6.24 -16.41 6.42
C ALA A 371 -5.63 -17.70 7.02
N TRP A 372 -4.31 -17.75 7.14
CA TRP A 372 -3.63 -18.85 7.81
C TRP A 372 -4.06 -18.95 9.30
N VAL A 373 -4.05 -17.82 10.01
CA VAL A 373 -4.45 -17.76 11.43
C VAL A 373 -5.91 -18.17 11.60
N GLU A 374 -6.82 -17.71 10.74
CA GLU A 374 -8.22 -18.12 10.73
C GLU A 374 -8.38 -19.64 10.59
N SER A 375 -7.54 -20.26 9.76
CA SER A 375 -7.63 -21.70 9.48
C SER A 375 -7.03 -22.60 10.57
N HIS A 376 -6.10 -22.07 11.40
CA HIS A 376 -5.30 -22.90 12.32
C HIS A 376 -5.42 -22.52 13.80
N VAL A 377 -5.99 -21.38 14.12
CA VAL A 377 -6.09 -20.89 15.50
C VAL A 377 -7.55 -20.67 15.85
N ALA A 378 -8.08 -21.47 16.76
CA ALA A 378 -9.51 -21.42 17.10
C ALA A 378 -9.86 -20.32 18.13
N ASP A 379 -8.92 -19.97 19.03
CA ASP A 379 -9.18 -18.98 20.07
C ASP A 379 -9.09 -17.55 19.52
N PRO A 380 -10.17 -16.74 19.59
CA PRO A 380 -10.18 -15.36 19.08
C PRO A 380 -9.15 -14.44 19.74
N ALA A 381 -8.81 -14.64 21.00
CA ALA A 381 -7.81 -13.85 21.70
C ALA A 381 -6.41 -14.17 21.17
N ALA A 382 -6.09 -15.44 20.93
CA ALA A 382 -4.84 -15.87 20.31
C ALA A 382 -4.76 -15.41 18.84
N GLN A 383 -5.87 -15.47 18.07
CA GLN A 383 -5.94 -14.92 16.71
C GLN A 383 -5.54 -13.44 16.69
N ASN A 384 -6.16 -12.61 17.53
CA ASN A 384 -5.84 -11.17 17.59
C ASN A 384 -4.44 -10.90 18.17
N ALA A 385 -3.93 -11.74 19.07
CA ALA A 385 -2.56 -11.62 19.55
C ALA A 385 -1.52 -11.85 18.45
N LEU A 386 -1.76 -12.82 17.54
CA LEU A 386 -0.92 -13.08 16.37
C LEU A 386 -1.11 -12.04 15.26
N CYS A 387 -2.26 -11.39 15.22
CA CYS A 387 -2.64 -10.41 14.19
C CYS A 387 -2.83 -8.99 14.77
N ALA A 388 -1.94 -8.55 15.71
CA ALA A 388 -2.02 -7.19 16.20
C ALA A 388 -1.86 -6.19 15.06
N VAL A 389 -2.79 -5.23 14.99
CA VAL A 389 -2.91 -4.29 13.86
C VAL A 389 -1.77 -3.28 13.86
N VAL A 390 -1.06 -3.20 12.74
CA VAL A 390 -0.06 -2.16 12.47
C VAL A 390 -0.80 -0.89 12.07
N PRO A 391 -0.59 0.24 12.79
CA PRO A 391 -1.28 1.48 12.48
C PRO A 391 -0.86 2.00 11.09
N SER A 392 -1.77 2.70 10.43
CA SER A 392 -1.45 3.35 9.15
C SER A 392 -0.62 4.60 9.36
N PRO A 393 0.40 4.81 8.52
CA PRO A 393 1.26 5.95 8.66
C PRO A 393 0.67 7.21 8.01
N GLU A 394 0.76 8.32 8.71
CA GLU A 394 0.50 9.66 8.21
C GLU A 394 1.68 10.59 8.52
N HIS A 395 2.22 10.49 9.73
CA HIS A 395 3.31 11.31 10.24
C HIS A 395 4.58 10.50 10.44
N PRO A 396 5.77 11.11 10.51
CA PRO A 396 7.02 10.41 10.77
C PRO A 396 7.00 9.50 12.01
N ILE A 397 6.34 9.93 13.10
CA ILE A 397 6.20 9.13 14.31
C ILE A 397 5.48 7.79 14.07
N ASP A 398 4.61 7.73 13.08
CA ASP A 398 3.87 6.51 12.78
C ASP A 398 4.80 5.42 12.22
N TRP A 399 5.92 5.79 11.61
CA TRP A 399 6.97 4.85 11.23
C TRP A 399 7.47 4.03 12.43
N LEU A 400 7.71 4.69 13.58
CA LEU A 400 8.08 4.01 14.82
C LEU A 400 6.93 3.16 15.38
N ARG A 401 5.71 3.68 15.37
CA ARG A 401 4.51 2.95 15.82
C ARG A 401 4.31 1.67 15.01
N MET A 402 4.50 1.75 13.69
CA MET A 402 4.42 0.58 12.80
C MET A 402 5.50 -0.46 13.11
N TRP A 403 6.75 -0.04 13.32
CA TRP A 403 7.85 -0.95 13.66
C TRP A 403 7.69 -1.59 15.04
N ALA A 404 7.18 -0.85 16.03
CA ALA A 404 6.88 -1.41 17.34
C ALA A 404 5.93 -2.62 17.26
N VAL A 405 4.81 -2.46 16.55
CA VAL A 405 3.84 -3.55 16.36
C VAL A 405 4.40 -4.66 15.47
N THR A 406 5.10 -4.32 14.39
CA THR A 406 5.70 -5.30 13.47
C THR A 406 6.71 -6.21 14.18
N LEU A 407 7.59 -5.65 15.01
CA LEU A 407 8.58 -6.41 15.76
C LEU A 407 7.92 -7.28 16.85
N ALA A 408 6.90 -6.74 17.53
CA ALA A 408 6.12 -7.50 18.52
C ALA A 408 5.37 -8.68 17.87
N ASN A 409 4.73 -8.47 16.72
CA ASN A 409 4.09 -9.53 15.94
C ASN A 409 5.13 -10.60 15.53
N GLY A 410 6.27 -10.19 14.99
CA GLY A 410 7.33 -11.10 14.61
C GLY A 410 7.88 -11.93 15.79
N ALA A 411 7.95 -11.35 17.00
CA ALA A 411 8.32 -12.09 18.19
C ALA A 411 7.30 -13.18 18.56
N ARG A 412 5.98 -12.87 18.47
CA ARG A 412 4.91 -13.85 18.72
C ARG A 412 4.90 -14.96 17.67
N TRP A 413 5.09 -14.60 16.39
CA TRP A 413 5.13 -15.58 15.29
C TRP A 413 6.26 -16.60 15.47
N ARG A 414 7.42 -16.17 15.99
CA ARG A 414 8.55 -17.09 16.28
C ARG A 414 8.25 -18.14 17.36
N GLN A 415 7.26 -17.90 18.20
CA GLN A 415 6.84 -18.84 19.26
C GLN A 415 5.82 -19.88 18.78
N HIS A 416 5.30 -19.75 17.55
CA HIS A 416 4.28 -20.64 17.00
C HIS A 416 4.87 -21.50 15.87
N ALA A 417 5.20 -22.77 16.17
CA ALA A 417 5.93 -23.66 15.25
C ALA A 417 5.24 -23.82 13.89
N GLY A 418 3.90 -24.06 13.87
CA GLY A 418 3.15 -24.19 12.62
C GLY A 418 3.19 -22.93 11.77
N LEU A 419 3.07 -21.75 12.39
CA LEU A 419 3.16 -20.47 11.70
C LEU A 419 4.57 -20.23 11.14
N GLN A 420 5.62 -20.61 11.87
CA GLN A 420 7.00 -20.53 11.39
C GLN A 420 7.21 -21.35 10.12
N ALA A 421 6.72 -22.60 10.11
CA ALA A 421 6.81 -23.46 8.94
C ALA A 421 6.12 -22.83 7.72
N TRP A 422 4.91 -22.30 7.91
CA TRP A 422 4.18 -21.60 6.84
C TRP A 422 4.89 -20.32 6.38
N LEU A 423 5.39 -19.51 7.31
CA LEU A 423 6.13 -18.28 6.99
C LEU A 423 7.35 -18.54 6.10
N MET A 424 8.06 -19.66 6.31
CA MET A 424 9.22 -20.05 5.50
C MET A 424 8.85 -20.51 4.08
N GLN A 425 7.60 -20.93 3.88
CA GLN A 425 7.10 -21.36 2.56
C GLN A 425 6.37 -20.23 1.81
N CYS A 426 5.80 -19.25 2.53
CA CYS A 426 5.01 -18.19 1.93
C CYS A 426 5.87 -17.26 1.06
N ARG A 427 5.59 -17.21 -0.25
CA ARG A 427 6.33 -16.32 -1.19
C ARG A 427 6.11 -14.85 -0.92
N LEU A 428 4.99 -14.45 -0.27
CA LEU A 428 4.72 -13.06 0.12
C LEU A 428 5.54 -12.62 1.33
N ASN A 429 6.25 -13.54 1.98
CA ASN A 429 7.20 -13.25 3.04
C ASN A 429 8.59 -13.03 2.44
N ALA A 430 9.00 -11.78 2.24
CA ALA A 430 10.28 -11.43 1.63
C ALA A 430 11.48 -12.13 2.31
N ILE A 431 11.48 -12.26 3.64
CA ILE A 431 12.54 -12.94 4.39
C ILE A 431 12.67 -14.40 3.96
N ALA A 432 11.56 -15.10 3.79
CA ALA A 432 11.56 -16.50 3.35
C ALA A 432 12.12 -16.64 1.93
N VAL A 433 11.76 -15.72 1.03
CA VAL A 433 12.26 -15.71 -0.35
C VAL A 433 13.79 -15.59 -0.37
N TYR A 434 14.36 -14.67 0.43
CA TYR A 434 15.81 -14.53 0.55
C TYR A 434 16.46 -15.78 1.14
N MET A 435 15.92 -16.30 2.25
CA MET A 435 16.49 -17.45 2.96
C MET A 435 16.53 -18.72 2.14
N ARG A 436 15.61 -18.92 1.19
CA ARG A 436 15.63 -20.10 0.29
C ARG A 436 16.89 -20.20 -0.57
N GLY A 437 17.51 -19.07 -0.89
CA GLY A 437 18.76 -19.02 -1.67
C GLY A 437 20.02 -19.11 -0.84
N VAL A 438 19.96 -19.10 0.50
CA VAL A 438 21.11 -19.14 1.39
C VAL A 438 21.48 -20.59 1.70
N LYS A 439 22.70 -21.00 1.35
CA LYS A 439 23.20 -22.33 1.65
C LYS A 439 23.60 -22.45 3.13
N PRO A 440 23.56 -23.65 3.71
CA PRO A 440 23.97 -23.87 5.11
C PRO A 440 25.43 -23.51 5.43
N ASP A 441 26.30 -23.55 4.44
CA ASP A 441 27.74 -23.23 4.53
C ASP A 441 28.04 -21.76 4.18
N ASP A 442 27.05 -20.96 3.80
CA ASP A 442 27.20 -19.52 3.55
C ASP A 442 27.28 -18.72 4.85
N THR A 443 28.49 -18.78 5.46
CA THR A 443 28.75 -18.18 6.76
C THR A 443 28.57 -16.64 6.76
N VAL A 444 28.81 -15.99 5.61
CA VAL A 444 28.68 -14.53 5.46
C VAL A 444 27.22 -14.10 5.53
N ARG A 445 26.35 -14.71 4.70
CA ARG A 445 24.92 -14.40 4.70
C ARG A 445 24.25 -14.78 6.02
N LEU A 446 24.60 -15.95 6.57
CA LEU A 446 24.10 -16.36 7.88
C LEU A 446 24.56 -15.44 9.03
N ALA A 447 25.76 -14.87 8.96
CA ALA A 447 26.21 -13.86 9.92
C ALA A 447 25.37 -12.59 9.83
N LEU A 448 25.05 -12.13 8.61
CA LEU A 448 24.21 -10.95 8.39
C LEU A 448 22.77 -11.17 8.89
N VAL A 449 22.19 -12.35 8.71
CA VAL A 449 20.89 -12.72 9.30
C VAL A 449 20.93 -12.65 10.82
N ARG A 450 21.97 -13.21 11.45
CA ARG A 450 22.14 -13.14 12.91
C ARG A 450 22.28 -11.69 13.38
N GLN A 451 23.06 -10.87 12.68
CA GLN A 451 23.22 -9.45 12.99
C GLN A 451 21.89 -8.70 12.91
N SER A 452 21.08 -8.96 11.83
CA SER A 452 19.75 -8.38 11.69
C SER A 452 18.84 -8.75 12.87
N GLY A 453 18.89 -10.00 13.34
CA GLY A 453 18.15 -10.45 14.52
C GLY A 453 18.59 -9.74 15.81
N ILE A 454 19.88 -9.57 16.01
CA ILE A 454 20.43 -8.85 17.18
C ILE A 454 19.98 -7.38 17.15
N MET A 455 20.11 -6.73 16.01
CA MET A 455 19.71 -5.33 15.86
C MET A 455 18.19 -5.13 15.99
N ALA A 456 17.38 -6.08 15.50
CA ALA A 456 15.93 -6.08 15.72
C ALA A 456 15.58 -6.13 17.22
N GLY A 457 16.30 -6.93 18.00
CA GLY A 457 16.17 -6.97 19.48
C GLY A 457 16.53 -5.64 20.13
N ALA A 458 17.64 -5.03 19.73
CA ALA A 458 18.07 -3.72 20.23
C ALA A 458 17.06 -2.61 19.87
N ALA A 459 16.56 -2.62 18.63
CA ALA A 459 15.51 -1.69 18.18
C ALA A 459 14.23 -1.86 19.00
N ALA A 460 13.77 -3.09 19.22
CA ALA A 460 12.59 -3.36 20.04
C ALA A 460 12.73 -2.84 21.47
N ALA A 461 13.90 -2.91 22.06
CA ALA A 461 14.19 -2.38 23.37
C ALA A 461 14.21 -0.83 23.42
N ALA A 462 14.66 -0.16 22.36
CA ALA A 462 14.75 1.31 22.27
C ALA A 462 13.41 1.98 21.94
N LEU A 463 12.51 1.29 21.21
CA LEU A 463 11.24 1.85 20.71
C LEU A 463 10.34 2.47 21.79
N PRO A 464 10.13 1.88 23.01
CA PRO A 464 9.28 2.49 24.02
C PRO A 464 9.79 3.85 24.47
N THR A 465 11.09 4.01 24.66
CA THR A 465 11.73 5.27 25.06
C THR A 465 11.55 6.35 23.99
N LEU A 466 11.81 6.02 22.73
CA LEU A 466 11.64 6.95 21.60
C LEU A 466 10.17 7.37 21.43
N LEU A 467 9.23 6.44 21.58
CA LEU A 467 7.80 6.74 21.49
C LEU A 467 7.31 7.62 22.64
N THR A 468 7.83 7.43 23.84
CA THR A 468 7.53 8.27 25.02
C THR A 468 8.08 9.68 24.82
N ALA A 469 9.34 9.82 24.44
CA ALA A 469 9.96 11.11 24.16
C ALA A 469 9.23 11.89 23.05
N ALA A 470 8.77 11.20 22.02
CA ALA A 470 8.01 11.83 20.94
C ALA A 470 6.64 12.36 21.39
N ARG A 471 5.92 11.63 22.28
CA ARG A 471 4.63 12.10 22.84
C ARG A 471 4.79 13.35 23.70
N LEU A 472 5.84 13.44 24.49
CA LEU A 472 6.15 14.59 25.31
C LEU A 472 6.37 15.86 24.46
N ASN A 473 7.04 15.70 23.31
CA ASN A 473 7.25 16.79 22.37
C ASN A 473 5.96 17.24 21.64
N GLU A 474 5.00 16.33 21.41
CA GLU A 474 3.71 16.65 20.78
C GLU A 474 2.75 17.38 21.74
N THR A 475 2.78 17.07 23.02
CA THR A 475 1.86 17.60 24.03
C THR A 475 2.39 18.85 24.78
N GLY A 476 3.67 19.14 24.69
CA GLY A 476 4.31 20.26 25.37
C GLY A 476 4.20 20.23 26.91
N GLN A 477 3.76 19.11 27.49
CA GLN A 477 3.68 18.90 28.93
C GLN A 477 4.63 17.79 29.38
N PRO A 478 5.42 18.01 30.43
CA PRO A 478 6.15 16.93 31.09
C PRO A 478 5.14 15.96 31.74
N ALA A 479 5.50 14.68 31.74
CA ALA A 479 4.71 13.59 32.32
C ALA A 479 4.52 13.76 33.84
#